data_37937ead815559b118cef8da1c910c6e
#
_entry.id   37937ead815559b118cef8da1c910c6e
#
_cell.length_a   1.000
_cell.length_b   1.000
_cell.length_c   1.000
_cell.angle_alpha   90.00
_cell.angle_beta   90.00
_cell.angle_gamma   90.00
#
_symmetry.space_group_name_H-M   'P 1'
#
loop_
_entity.id
_entity.type
_entity.pdbx_description
1 polymer ?
#
loop_
_entity_poly.entity_id
_entity_poly.type
_entity_poly.pdbx_seq_one_letter_code
_entity_poly.pdbx_strand_id
1 'polypeptide(L)'
;MAASLVLGRTDLAAFDDAAVADPRIRRLAARVEITSDPGMNPRRPDDYPTAVVTLSLRDGRTLTGSTTIVRGDSAAPADLGEIVEKFETLAAPVLGAAGARAVVEAVDRVDELKNVRDLTSLLVTAA
;
A
#
# COMPACT_ATOMS: atom_id res chain seq x y z
N MET A 1 -7.87 -6.22 -4.45
CA MET A 1 -9.12 -5.61 -5.00
C MET A 1 -10.35 -5.93 -4.15
N ALA A 2 -10.79 -7.19 -3.98
CA ALA A 2 -12.01 -7.49 -3.20
C ALA A 2 -11.96 -6.96 -1.76
N ALA A 3 -10.85 -7.16 -1.04
CA ALA A 3 -10.65 -6.60 0.30
C ALA A 3 -10.75 -5.08 0.31
N SER A 4 -10.10 -4.41 -0.63
CA SER A 4 -10.14 -2.94 -0.73
C SER A 4 -11.55 -2.40 -0.94
N LEU A 5 -12.36 -3.08 -1.77
CA LEU A 5 -13.75 -2.69 -2.03
C LEU A 5 -14.67 -2.93 -0.81
N VAL A 6 -14.42 -3.99 -0.04
CA VAL A 6 -15.24 -4.34 1.14
C VAL A 6 -14.87 -3.52 2.36
N LEU A 7 -13.57 -3.28 2.57
CA LEU A 7 -13.02 -2.63 3.77
C LEU A 7 -12.74 -1.14 3.58
N GLY A 8 -12.73 -0.65 2.33
CA GLY A 8 -12.38 0.73 2.01
C GLY A 8 -10.91 1.09 2.28
N ARG A 9 -10.04 0.08 2.38
CA ARG A 9 -8.61 0.25 2.70
C ARG A 9 -7.72 -0.70 1.90
N THR A 10 -6.44 -0.36 1.77
CA THR A 10 -5.46 -1.14 0.98
C THR A 10 -4.17 -1.43 1.75
N ASP A 11 -4.14 -1.14 3.06
CA ASP A 11 -3.01 -1.42 3.94
C ASP A 11 -2.88 -2.90 4.32
N LEU A 12 -1.90 -3.25 5.15
CA LEU A 12 -1.63 -4.62 5.57
C LEU A 12 -2.83 -5.29 6.25
N ALA A 13 -3.64 -4.55 7.00
CA ALA A 13 -4.82 -5.10 7.66
C ALA A 13 -5.92 -5.56 6.68
N ALA A 14 -5.87 -5.12 5.41
CA ALA A 14 -6.74 -5.66 4.36
C ALA A 14 -6.34 -7.07 3.90
N PHE A 15 -5.21 -7.60 4.40
CA PHE A 15 -4.63 -8.88 4.00
C PHE A 15 -4.33 -9.79 5.21
N ASP A 16 -4.76 -9.42 6.40
CA ASP A 16 -4.63 -10.26 7.57
C ASP A 16 -5.57 -11.50 7.51
N ASP A 17 -5.38 -12.45 8.43
CA ASP A 17 -6.17 -13.68 8.47
C ASP A 17 -7.68 -13.42 8.62
N ALA A 18 -8.05 -12.39 9.34
CA ALA A 18 -9.46 -12.00 9.53
C ALA A 18 -10.08 -11.49 8.22
N ALA A 19 -9.34 -10.66 7.47
CA ALA A 19 -9.76 -10.17 6.17
C ALA A 19 -9.84 -11.31 5.14
N VAL A 20 -8.88 -12.23 5.13
CA VAL A 20 -8.88 -13.41 4.25
C VAL A 20 -10.04 -14.35 4.57
N ALA A 21 -10.41 -14.49 5.85
CA ALA A 21 -11.53 -15.32 6.30
C ALA A 21 -12.91 -14.66 6.10
N ASP A 22 -12.98 -13.33 5.88
CA ASP A 22 -14.26 -12.60 5.75
C ASP A 22 -15.09 -13.12 4.57
N PRO A 23 -16.30 -13.66 4.84
CA PRO A 23 -17.15 -14.21 3.79
C PRO A 23 -17.60 -13.16 2.75
N ARG A 24 -17.64 -11.87 3.09
CA ARG A 24 -17.98 -10.80 2.15
C ARG A 24 -16.86 -10.63 1.12
N ILE A 25 -15.59 -10.63 1.59
CA ILE A 25 -14.41 -10.54 0.74
C ILE A 25 -14.32 -11.76 -0.16
N ARG A 26 -14.48 -12.97 0.40
CA ARG A 26 -14.43 -14.21 -0.37
C ARG A 26 -15.52 -14.28 -1.46
N ARG A 27 -16.76 -13.89 -1.14
CA ARG A 27 -17.85 -13.83 -2.13
C ARG A 27 -17.56 -12.83 -3.26
N LEU A 28 -16.97 -11.68 -2.93
CA LEU A 28 -16.61 -10.70 -3.95
C LEU A 28 -15.40 -11.17 -4.77
N ALA A 29 -14.40 -11.74 -4.12
CA ALA A 29 -13.23 -12.29 -4.79
C ALA A 29 -13.58 -13.39 -5.82
N ALA A 30 -14.55 -14.25 -5.50
CA ALA A 30 -15.05 -15.28 -6.40
C ALA A 30 -15.75 -14.72 -7.68
N ARG A 31 -16.05 -13.43 -7.71
CA ARG A 31 -16.63 -12.73 -8.87
C ARG A 31 -15.61 -11.91 -9.66
N VAL A 32 -14.36 -11.91 -9.23
CA VAL A 32 -13.29 -11.21 -9.92
C VAL A 32 -12.82 -12.08 -11.07
N GLU A 33 -12.95 -11.57 -12.27
CA GLU A 33 -12.39 -12.17 -13.49
C GLU A 33 -11.11 -11.41 -13.84
N ILE A 34 -10.05 -12.15 -14.12
CA ILE A 34 -8.76 -11.59 -14.53
C ILE A 34 -8.49 -12.03 -15.95
N THR A 35 -8.35 -11.07 -16.85
CA THR A 35 -7.99 -11.30 -18.24
C THR A 35 -6.64 -10.67 -18.54
N SER A 36 -5.85 -11.33 -19.38
CA SER A 36 -4.60 -10.79 -19.89
C SER A 36 -4.86 -10.14 -21.25
N ASP A 37 -4.41 -8.90 -21.40
CA ASP A 37 -4.41 -8.21 -22.69
C ASP A 37 -2.96 -8.00 -23.14
N PRO A 38 -2.50 -8.71 -24.20
CA PRO A 38 -1.15 -8.54 -24.72
C PRO A 38 -0.83 -7.10 -25.18
N GLY A 39 -1.86 -6.31 -25.51
CA GLY A 39 -1.72 -4.91 -25.90
C GLY A 39 -1.39 -3.99 -24.71
N MET A 40 -1.63 -4.45 -23.47
CA MET A 40 -1.31 -3.73 -22.23
C MET A 40 0.06 -4.10 -21.66
N ASN A 41 0.75 -5.07 -22.24
CA ASN A 41 2.07 -5.46 -21.77
C ASN A 41 3.11 -4.38 -22.10
N PRO A 42 4.05 -4.12 -21.19
CA PRO A 42 5.14 -3.18 -21.47
C PRO A 42 5.95 -3.65 -22.68
N ARG A 43 6.16 -2.73 -23.62
CA ARG A 43 6.95 -2.97 -24.84
C ARG A 43 8.43 -2.67 -24.64
N ARG A 44 8.77 -1.93 -23.58
CA ARG A 44 10.12 -1.56 -23.21
C ARG A 44 10.34 -1.90 -21.73
N PRO A 45 11.60 -2.08 -21.29
CA PRO A 45 11.91 -2.34 -19.88
C PRO A 45 11.40 -1.24 -18.93
N ASP A 46 11.28 0.00 -19.42
CA ASP A 46 10.85 1.16 -18.65
C ASP A 46 9.34 1.45 -18.76
N ASP A 47 8.60 0.67 -19.56
CA ASP A 47 7.15 0.78 -19.67
C ASP A 47 6.50 0.08 -18.47
N TYR A 48 5.51 0.72 -17.86
CA TYR A 48 4.71 0.08 -16.80
C TYR A 48 3.52 -0.67 -17.38
N PRO A 49 3.20 -1.84 -16.80
CA PRO A 49 2.00 -2.56 -17.20
C PRO A 49 0.76 -1.72 -16.85
N THR A 50 -0.06 -1.49 -17.85
CA THR A 50 -1.37 -0.85 -17.63
C THR A 50 -2.31 -1.84 -16.96
N ALA A 51 -3.02 -1.39 -15.93
CA ALA A 51 -4.12 -2.13 -15.34
C ALA A 51 -5.43 -1.41 -15.57
N VAL A 52 -6.45 -2.13 -16.01
CA VAL A 52 -7.83 -1.64 -16.14
C VAL A 52 -8.73 -2.45 -15.24
N VAL A 53 -9.51 -1.76 -14.42
CA VAL A 53 -10.50 -2.39 -13.54
C VAL A 53 -11.88 -1.91 -13.95
N THR A 54 -12.79 -2.86 -14.19
CA THR A 54 -14.18 -2.58 -14.50
C THR A 54 -15.07 -3.17 -13.40
N LEU A 55 -15.97 -2.37 -12.85
CA LEU A 55 -16.92 -2.76 -11.82
C LEU A 55 -18.33 -2.66 -12.37
N SER A 56 -19.05 -3.78 -12.44
CA SER A 56 -20.47 -3.81 -12.74
C SER A 56 -21.27 -3.70 -11.44
N LEU A 57 -22.04 -2.63 -11.30
CA LEU A 57 -22.84 -2.36 -10.11
C LEU A 57 -24.22 -3.03 -10.21
N ARG A 58 -24.89 -3.20 -9.06
CA ARG A 58 -26.22 -3.84 -8.98
C ARG A 58 -27.32 -3.03 -9.65
N ASP A 59 -27.14 -1.71 -9.78
CA ASP A 59 -28.07 -0.80 -10.44
C ASP A 59 -27.89 -0.74 -11.97
N GLY A 60 -27.00 -1.60 -12.52
CA GLY A 60 -26.70 -1.66 -13.94
C GLY A 60 -25.62 -0.70 -14.42
N ARG A 61 -25.11 0.19 -13.56
CA ARG A 61 -23.98 1.06 -13.92
C ARG A 61 -22.67 0.28 -13.99
N THR A 62 -21.79 0.75 -14.84
CA THR A 62 -20.42 0.25 -14.95
C THR A 62 -19.46 1.38 -14.62
N LEU A 63 -18.49 1.11 -13.76
CA LEU A 63 -17.39 2.00 -13.43
C LEU A 63 -16.10 1.40 -13.98
N THR A 64 -15.29 2.20 -14.66
CA THR A 64 -13.99 1.76 -15.18
C THR A 64 -12.91 2.72 -14.69
N GLY A 65 -11.82 2.16 -14.19
CA GLY A 65 -10.62 2.90 -13.82
C GLY A 65 -9.40 2.23 -14.43
N SER A 66 -8.40 3.03 -14.78
CA SER A 66 -7.13 2.54 -15.32
C SER A 66 -5.97 3.26 -14.67
N THR A 67 -4.82 2.59 -14.62
CA THR A 67 -3.56 3.19 -14.21
C THR A 67 -2.44 2.74 -15.13
N THR A 68 -1.57 3.67 -15.48
CA THR A 68 -0.37 3.47 -16.28
C THR A 68 0.89 3.90 -15.54
N ILE A 69 0.74 4.49 -14.36
CA ILE A 69 1.83 5.06 -13.57
C ILE A 69 1.75 4.49 -12.16
N VAL A 70 2.86 4.00 -11.65
CA VAL A 70 2.99 3.52 -10.27
C VAL A 70 3.41 4.69 -9.38
N ARG A 71 2.67 4.92 -8.27
CA ARG A 71 3.04 5.95 -7.31
C ARG A 71 4.39 5.61 -6.66
N GLY A 72 5.29 6.59 -6.59
CA GLY A 72 6.67 6.42 -6.12
C GLY A 72 7.69 6.20 -7.25
N ASP A 73 7.23 6.14 -8.49
CA ASP A 73 8.08 6.13 -9.67
C ASP A 73 8.59 7.53 -10.04
N SER A 74 9.63 7.60 -10.89
CA SER A 74 10.16 8.86 -11.40
C SER A 74 9.12 9.74 -12.11
N ALA A 75 8.11 9.12 -12.74
CA ALA A 75 7.00 9.81 -13.39
C ALA A 75 5.89 10.24 -12.41
N ALA A 76 5.87 9.68 -11.20
CA ALA A 76 4.94 10.01 -10.13
C ALA A 76 5.62 9.87 -8.76
N PRO A 77 6.63 10.71 -8.44
CA PRO A 77 7.39 10.58 -7.21
C PRO A 77 6.48 10.77 -5.99
N ALA A 78 6.74 9.98 -4.96
CA ALA A 78 6.11 10.18 -3.65
C ALA A 78 6.77 11.39 -2.97
N ASP A 79 5.98 12.24 -2.34
CA ASP A 79 6.51 13.28 -1.48
C ASP A 79 6.89 12.72 -0.09
N LEU A 80 7.61 13.53 0.69
CA LEU A 80 8.07 13.11 2.02
C LEU A 80 6.90 12.78 2.95
N GLY A 81 5.80 13.53 2.88
CA GLY A 81 4.62 13.29 3.69
C GLY A 81 4.00 11.92 3.42
N GLU A 82 3.89 11.52 2.16
CA GLU A 82 3.38 10.19 1.76
C GLU A 82 4.31 9.06 2.25
N ILE A 83 5.63 9.29 2.23
CA ILE A 83 6.62 8.32 2.72
C ILE A 83 6.47 8.16 4.24
N VAL A 84 6.36 9.28 4.98
CA VAL A 84 6.16 9.29 6.43
C VAL A 84 4.84 8.61 6.80
N GLU A 85 3.73 8.97 6.15
CA GLU A 85 2.42 8.35 6.39
C GLU A 85 2.46 6.84 6.17
N LYS A 86 3.09 6.39 5.09
CA LYS A 86 3.28 4.97 4.82
C LYS A 86 4.09 4.29 5.93
N PHE A 87 5.20 4.89 6.34
CA PHE A 87 6.03 4.36 7.44
C PHE A 87 5.23 4.27 8.74
N GLU A 88 4.57 5.36 9.16
CA GLU A 88 3.78 5.38 10.39
C GLU A 88 2.66 4.34 10.37
N THR A 89 1.96 4.19 9.24
CA THR A 89 0.92 3.16 9.06
C THR A 89 1.46 1.73 9.27
N LEU A 90 2.68 1.46 8.79
CA LEU A 90 3.30 0.14 8.89
C LEU A 90 3.98 -0.10 10.24
N ALA A 91 4.58 0.93 10.83
CA ALA A 91 5.39 0.82 12.04
C ALA A 91 4.56 0.96 13.33
N ALA A 92 3.50 1.77 13.34
CA ALA A 92 2.71 2.02 14.54
C ALA A 92 2.07 0.77 15.18
N PRO A 93 1.62 -0.25 14.43
CA PRO A 93 1.15 -1.50 15.03
C PRO A 93 2.21 -2.26 15.85
N VAL A 94 3.50 -2.03 15.56
CA VAL A 94 4.64 -2.71 16.20
C VAL A 94 5.28 -1.82 17.26
N LEU A 95 5.58 -0.56 16.93
CA LEU A 95 6.33 0.37 17.77
C LEU A 95 5.43 1.29 18.62
N GLY A 96 4.12 1.25 18.39
CA GLY A 96 3.21 2.28 18.86
C GLY A 96 3.36 3.58 18.05
N ALA A 97 2.33 4.45 18.08
CA ALA A 97 2.35 5.72 17.34
C ALA A 97 3.49 6.65 17.77
N ALA A 98 3.80 6.70 19.07
CA ALA A 98 4.90 7.50 19.60
C ALA A 98 6.27 6.97 19.13
N GLY A 99 6.46 5.64 19.14
CA GLY A 99 7.69 5.01 18.68
C GLY A 99 7.92 5.23 17.18
N ALA A 100 6.89 5.04 16.35
CA ALA A 100 6.98 5.32 14.93
C ALA A 100 7.37 6.78 14.64
N ARG A 101 6.76 7.73 15.36
CA ARG A 101 7.12 9.16 15.23
C ARG A 101 8.56 9.44 15.65
N ALA A 102 9.02 8.86 16.76
CA ALA A 102 10.40 9.03 17.21
C ALA A 102 11.43 8.52 16.18
N VAL A 103 11.10 7.44 15.45
CA VAL A 103 11.96 6.96 14.34
C VAL A 103 11.99 7.97 13.20
N VAL A 104 10.84 8.53 12.80
CA VAL A 104 10.78 9.58 11.76
C VAL A 104 11.65 10.78 12.14
N GLU A 105 11.50 11.27 13.36
CA GLU A 105 12.29 12.41 13.89
C GLU A 105 13.80 12.11 13.94
N ALA A 106 14.18 10.87 14.26
CA ALA A 106 15.58 10.47 14.29
C ALA A 106 16.16 10.33 12.86
N VAL A 107 15.37 9.84 11.91
CA VAL A 107 15.78 9.75 10.49
C VAL A 107 15.92 11.14 9.87
N ASP A 108 15.01 12.07 10.18
CA ASP A 108 15.05 13.45 9.69
C ASP A 108 16.34 14.20 10.12
N ARG A 109 16.95 13.77 11.22
CA ARG A 109 18.20 14.31 11.77
C ARG A 109 19.33 13.29 11.82
N VAL A 110 19.34 12.35 10.87
CA VAL A 110 20.29 11.24 10.89
C VAL A 110 21.75 11.69 10.79
N ASP A 111 22.01 12.79 10.11
CA ASP A 111 23.34 13.43 9.97
C ASP A 111 23.83 14.10 11.28
N GLU A 112 22.95 14.42 12.22
CA GLU A 112 23.25 14.96 13.54
C GLU A 112 23.51 13.87 14.59
N LEU A 113 23.16 12.60 14.29
CA LEU A 113 23.32 11.51 15.25
C LEU A 113 24.80 11.20 15.51
N LYS A 114 25.18 11.17 16.77
CA LYS A 114 26.53 10.78 17.18
C LYS A 114 26.81 9.28 17.03
N ASN A 115 25.75 8.47 17.11
CA ASN A 115 25.84 7.02 17.03
C ASN A 115 24.58 6.48 16.36
N VAL A 116 24.76 5.61 15.36
CA VAL A 116 23.64 4.93 14.70
C VAL A 116 22.79 4.09 15.66
N ARG A 117 23.34 3.67 16.79
CA ARG A 117 22.59 2.96 17.84
C ARG A 117 21.46 3.80 18.43
N ASP A 118 21.57 5.12 18.40
CA ASP A 118 20.49 6.02 18.86
C ASP A 118 19.25 5.83 17.99
N LEU A 119 19.41 5.63 16.67
CA LEU A 119 18.32 5.28 15.77
C LEU A 119 17.87 3.82 15.93
N THR A 120 18.82 2.86 15.92
CA THR A 120 18.47 1.45 15.89
C THR A 120 17.79 0.99 17.20
N SER A 121 18.07 1.63 18.33
CA SER A 121 17.38 1.36 19.60
C SER A 121 15.90 1.70 19.59
N LEU A 122 15.46 2.63 18.72
CA LEU A 122 14.06 2.96 18.55
C LEU A 122 13.28 1.89 17.75
N LEU A 123 13.99 1.01 17.05
CA LEU A 123 13.39 -0.07 16.22
C LEU A 123 13.19 -1.36 17.00
N VAL A 124 13.57 -1.41 18.26
CA VAL A 124 13.44 -2.58 19.13
C VAL A 124 12.17 -2.44 19.95
N THR A 125 11.27 -3.42 19.85
CA THR A 125 10.12 -3.51 20.77
C THR A 125 10.61 -3.98 22.12
N ALA A 126 10.10 -3.38 23.19
CA ALA A 126 10.27 -3.96 24.52
C ALA A 126 9.65 -5.37 24.52
N ALA A 127 10.48 -6.38 24.86
CA ALA A 127 10.06 -7.76 24.96
C ALA A 127 9.07 -7.96 26.10
#